data_e96470129d614c68cbe4e83f5261efe7
#
_entry.id   e96470129d614c68cbe4e83f5261efe7
#
_cell.length_a   1.000
_cell.length_b   1.000
_cell.length_c   1.000
_cell.angle_alpha   90.00
_cell.angle_beta   90.00
_cell.angle_gamma   90.00
#
_symmetry.space_group_name_H-M   'P 1'
#
loop_
_entity.id
_entity.type
_entity.pdbx_description
1 polymer ?
#
loop_
_entity_poly.entity_id
_entity_poly.type
_entity_poly.pdbx_seq_one_letter_code
_entity_poly.pdbx_strand_id
1 'polypeptide(L)'
;YLLEDFRLFHLKDLTSRTYSFHHHDFLKIMILLSGNVTYVVEGRSYPLAPWDMVLVDRGQVHRPVVDTAHPYERILLYLSPTFLETYSTKEAPLTRCFETAQYRHSQVLRLSQETLAPFKVLLQKLETNTNFRNDDFAAPLLAKALCLEFLIELNRITLSPKAGFLTESTLDYRISGLLAYINSHLEEPMDV
;
A
#
# COMPACT_ATOMS: atom_id res chain seq x y z
N TYR A 1 -14.05 0.86 8.44
CA TYR A 1 -13.68 2.28 8.45
C TYR A 1 -12.42 2.48 9.27
N LEU A 2 -11.47 3.31 8.79
CA LEU A 2 -10.31 3.76 9.55
C LEU A 2 -10.72 5.03 10.30
N LEU A 3 -10.81 4.94 11.64
CA LEU A 3 -11.21 6.09 12.50
C LEU A 3 -10.03 7.01 12.86
N GLU A 4 -8.81 6.54 12.64
CA GLU A 4 -7.56 7.26 12.92
C GLU A 4 -7.02 7.91 11.64
N ASP A 5 -6.15 8.91 11.76
CA ASP A 5 -5.46 9.54 10.64
C ASP A 5 -4.69 8.52 9.80
N PHE A 6 -3.95 7.65 10.48
CA PHE A 6 -3.24 6.52 9.88
C PHE A 6 -2.98 5.43 10.93
N ARG A 7 -2.68 4.22 10.46
CA ARG A 7 -2.31 3.09 11.33
C ARG A 7 -1.21 2.27 10.69
N LEU A 8 -0.16 1.99 11.48
CA LEU A 8 0.97 1.19 11.05
C LEU A 8 0.99 -0.14 11.82
N PHE A 9 1.22 -1.23 11.09
CA PHE A 9 1.39 -2.57 11.64
C PHE A 9 2.66 -3.20 11.09
N HIS A 10 3.42 -3.85 11.95
CA HIS A 10 4.45 -4.79 11.56
C HIS A 10 3.96 -6.20 11.90
N LEU A 11 3.74 -7.01 10.89
CA LEU A 11 3.13 -8.33 11.04
C LEU A 11 4.05 -9.41 10.52
N LYS A 12 4.12 -10.51 11.30
CA LYS A 12 4.87 -11.71 10.93
C LYS A 12 4.00 -12.93 11.16
N ASP A 13 3.53 -13.54 10.09
CA ASP A 13 2.76 -14.78 10.12
C ASP A 13 3.72 -15.97 9.97
N LEU A 14 3.74 -16.85 10.96
CA LEU A 14 4.57 -18.07 11.00
C LEU A 14 3.82 -19.31 10.51
N THR A 15 2.50 -19.21 10.35
CA THR A 15 1.62 -20.29 9.94
C THR A 15 0.90 -19.98 8.65
N SER A 16 0.47 -21.03 7.94
CA SER A 16 -0.29 -20.86 6.71
C SER A 16 -1.59 -20.11 6.97
N ARG A 17 -1.83 -19.05 6.20
CA ARG A 17 -3.08 -18.31 6.21
C ARG A 17 -3.55 -18.06 4.79
N THR A 18 -4.80 -18.41 4.52
CA THR A 18 -5.45 -18.08 3.25
C THR A 18 -6.09 -16.71 3.35
N TYR A 19 -5.86 -15.88 2.35
CA TYR A 19 -6.43 -14.54 2.26
C TYR A 19 -7.47 -14.52 1.14
N SER A 20 -8.69 -14.11 1.47
CA SER A 20 -9.73 -13.88 0.49
C SER A 20 -9.54 -12.54 -0.21
N PHE A 21 -10.11 -12.40 -1.40
CA PHE A 21 -10.27 -11.09 -2.03
C PHE A 21 -11.09 -10.18 -1.12
N HIS A 22 -10.62 -8.95 -0.96
CA HIS A 22 -11.28 -7.93 -0.17
C HIS A 22 -10.93 -6.54 -0.69
N HIS A 23 -11.71 -5.57 -0.29
CA HIS A 23 -11.47 -4.15 -0.49
C HIS A 23 -11.72 -3.39 0.81
N HIS A 24 -11.31 -2.14 0.86
CA HIS A 24 -11.57 -1.24 1.99
C HIS A 24 -11.72 0.21 1.50
N ASP A 25 -12.22 1.08 2.36
CA ASP A 25 -12.51 2.49 2.09
C ASP A 25 -11.37 3.46 2.48
N PHE A 26 -10.21 2.92 2.82
CA PHE A 26 -8.98 3.65 3.13
C PHE A 26 -7.86 3.25 2.16
N LEU A 27 -6.81 4.06 2.08
CA LEU A 27 -5.64 3.76 1.26
C LEU A 27 -4.68 2.88 2.05
N LYS A 28 -3.96 2.01 1.36
CA LYS A 28 -3.06 1.05 1.97
C LYS A 28 -1.72 1.01 1.25
N ILE A 29 -0.65 1.05 2.02
CA ILE A 29 0.69 0.74 1.54
C ILE A 29 1.15 -0.53 2.27
N MET A 30 1.52 -1.55 1.51
CA MET A 30 2.10 -2.79 2.03
C MET A 30 3.55 -2.88 1.59
N ILE A 31 4.46 -3.16 2.52
CA ILE A 31 5.89 -3.35 2.25
C ILE A 31 6.24 -4.78 2.65
N LEU A 32 6.69 -5.58 1.68
CA LEU A 32 7.16 -6.94 1.95
C LEU A 32 8.56 -6.89 2.58
N LEU A 33 8.74 -7.54 3.73
CA LEU A 33 10.05 -7.67 4.37
C LEU A 33 10.65 -9.04 4.10
N SER A 34 9.85 -10.11 4.23
CA SER A 34 10.27 -11.49 3.91
C SER A 34 9.06 -12.35 3.52
N GLY A 35 9.33 -13.44 2.83
CA GLY A 35 8.33 -14.41 2.36
C GLY A 35 8.29 -14.50 0.84
N ASN A 36 7.66 -15.57 0.35
CA ASN A 36 7.38 -15.78 -1.06
C ASN A 36 5.91 -15.43 -1.32
N VAL A 37 5.66 -14.28 -1.92
CA VAL A 37 4.33 -13.68 -2.04
C VAL A 37 4.08 -13.20 -3.45
N THR A 38 2.95 -13.60 -4.00
CA THR A 38 2.34 -12.95 -5.17
C THR A 38 1.19 -12.07 -4.69
N TYR A 39 1.24 -10.79 -4.98
CA TYR A 39 0.17 -9.88 -4.61
C TYR A 39 -0.74 -9.63 -5.80
N VAL A 40 -2.05 -9.78 -5.60
CA VAL A 40 -3.05 -9.58 -6.65
C VAL A 40 -3.81 -8.30 -6.34
N VAL A 41 -3.87 -7.37 -7.31
CA VAL A 41 -4.65 -6.13 -7.25
C VAL A 41 -5.38 -5.97 -8.57
N GLU A 42 -6.70 -5.80 -8.53
CA GLU A 42 -7.54 -5.59 -9.72
C GLU A 42 -7.27 -6.62 -10.84
N GLY A 43 -7.11 -7.89 -10.45
CA GLY A 43 -6.81 -8.99 -11.37
C GLY A 43 -5.37 -9.06 -11.89
N ARG A 44 -4.50 -8.13 -11.52
CA ARG A 44 -3.08 -8.16 -11.86
C ARG A 44 -2.29 -8.84 -10.74
N SER A 45 -1.43 -9.80 -11.10
CA SER A 45 -0.62 -10.56 -10.18
C SER A 45 0.84 -10.12 -10.26
N TYR A 46 1.42 -9.78 -9.12
CA TYR A 46 2.80 -9.30 -8.98
C TYR A 46 3.60 -10.23 -8.08
N PRO A 47 4.59 -10.95 -8.59
CA PRO A 47 5.55 -11.65 -7.74
C PRO A 47 6.43 -10.61 -7.03
N LEU A 48 6.36 -10.58 -5.70
CA LEU A 48 7.06 -9.58 -4.90
C LEU A 48 8.45 -10.05 -4.49
N ALA A 49 9.39 -9.10 -4.43
CA ALA A 49 10.66 -9.24 -3.76
C ALA A 49 10.65 -8.48 -2.42
N PRO A 50 11.54 -8.82 -1.47
CA PRO A 50 11.71 -8.03 -0.24
C PRO A 50 11.94 -6.55 -0.53
N TRP A 51 11.23 -5.69 0.21
CA TRP A 51 11.16 -4.23 0.08
C TRP A 51 10.36 -3.70 -1.10
N ASP A 52 9.67 -4.55 -1.86
CA ASP A 52 8.64 -4.05 -2.78
C ASP A 52 7.49 -3.45 -1.98
N MET A 53 6.96 -2.35 -2.50
CA MET A 53 5.80 -1.65 -1.94
C MET A 53 4.59 -1.84 -2.84
N VAL A 54 3.47 -2.25 -2.26
CA VAL A 54 2.18 -2.34 -2.96
C VAL A 54 1.31 -1.16 -2.54
N LEU A 55 0.89 -0.37 -3.51
CA LEU A 55 0.02 0.77 -3.34
C LEU A 55 -1.40 0.37 -3.71
N VAL A 56 -2.28 0.29 -2.72
CA VAL A 56 -3.69 -0.10 -2.90
C VAL A 56 -4.57 1.10 -2.58
N ASP A 57 -5.30 1.58 -3.59
CA ASP A 57 -6.25 2.68 -3.45
C ASP A 57 -7.59 2.18 -2.89
N ARG A 58 -8.45 3.14 -2.51
CA ARG A 58 -9.79 2.85 -2.02
C ARG A 58 -10.59 2.02 -3.02
N GLY A 59 -11.31 1.03 -2.52
CA GLY A 59 -12.19 0.18 -3.31
C GLY A 59 -11.48 -0.84 -4.18
N GLN A 60 -10.15 -0.77 -4.36
CA GLN A 60 -9.43 -1.76 -5.15
C GLN A 60 -9.48 -3.14 -4.51
N VAL A 61 -9.93 -4.12 -5.28
CA VAL A 61 -10.02 -5.52 -4.86
C VAL A 61 -8.63 -6.14 -4.90
N HIS A 62 -8.20 -6.71 -3.77
CA HIS A 62 -6.85 -7.25 -3.67
C HIS A 62 -6.74 -8.41 -2.68
N ARG A 63 -5.65 -9.19 -2.81
CA ARG A 63 -5.22 -10.20 -1.83
C ARG A 63 -3.74 -10.54 -2.00
N PRO A 64 -3.03 -10.94 -0.94
CA PRO A 64 -1.78 -11.70 -1.06
C PRO A 64 -2.08 -13.18 -1.33
N VAL A 65 -1.24 -13.81 -2.15
CA VAL A 65 -1.12 -15.26 -2.30
C VAL A 65 0.24 -15.61 -1.72
N VAL A 66 0.25 -16.29 -0.60
CA VAL A 66 1.45 -16.54 0.20
C VAL A 66 1.85 -18.00 0.10
N ASP A 67 3.11 -18.27 -0.21
CA ASP A 67 3.70 -19.59 -0.04
C ASP A 67 3.94 -19.86 1.45
N THR A 68 3.26 -20.85 1.97
CA THR A 68 3.20 -21.16 3.40
C THR A 68 4.45 -21.86 3.94
N ALA A 69 5.41 -22.19 3.07
CA ALA A 69 6.69 -22.79 3.47
C ALA A 69 7.64 -21.79 4.16
N HIS A 70 7.35 -20.49 4.05
CA HIS A 70 8.21 -19.42 4.57
C HIS A 70 7.41 -18.42 5.41
N PRO A 71 8.01 -17.86 6.48
CA PRO A 71 7.37 -16.77 7.24
C PRO A 71 7.03 -15.59 6.35
N TYR A 72 5.81 -15.05 6.50
CA TYR A 72 5.36 -13.86 5.78
C TYR A 72 5.45 -12.64 6.70
N GLU A 73 6.45 -11.80 6.45
CA GLU A 73 6.70 -10.59 7.23
C GLU A 73 6.51 -9.33 6.37
N ARG A 74 5.71 -8.40 6.87
CA ARG A 74 5.33 -7.17 6.15
C ARG A 74 5.02 -6.03 7.09
N ILE A 75 5.17 -4.82 6.57
CA ILE A 75 4.63 -3.60 7.18
C ILE A 75 3.38 -3.18 6.39
N LEU A 76 2.33 -2.82 7.12
CA LEU A 76 1.10 -2.26 6.56
C LEU A 76 0.92 -0.85 7.10
N LEU A 77 0.76 0.12 6.21
CA LEU A 77 0.37 1.48 6.53
C LEU A 77 -1.01 1.74 5.93
N TYR A 78 -2.00 1.95 6.81
CA TYR A 78 -3.36 2.36 6.45
C TYR A 78 -3.47 3.87 6.60
N LEU A 79 -4.08 4.53 5.63
CA LEU A 79 -4.16 5.98 5.54
C LEU A 79 -5.62 6.39 5.36
N SER A 80 -6.11 7.24 6.24
CA SER A 80 -7.44 7.82 6.13
C SER A 80 -7.49 8.79 4.94
N PRO A 81 -8.54 8.74 4.08
CA PRO A 81 -8.74 9.74 3.04
C PRO A 81 -8.78 11.16 3.60
N THR A 82 -9.47 11.38 4.71
CA THR A 82 -9.57 12.69 5.37
C THR A 82 -8.20 13.21 5.82
N PHE A 83 -7.33 12.33 6.32
CA PHE A 83 -5.96 12.71 6.67
C PHE A 83 -5.18 13.21 5.46
N LEU A 84 -5.23 12.45 4.36
CA LEU A 84 -4.54 12.81 3.12
C LEU A 84 -5.10 14.13 2.55
N GLU A 85 -6.41 14.31 2.53
CA GLU A 85 -7.07 15.53 2.09
C GLU A 85 -6.67 16.76 2.94
N THR A 86 -6.64 16.58 4.27
CA THR A 86 -6.30 17.67 5.22
C THR A 86 -4.89 18.21 5.02
N TYR A 87 -3.93 17.35 4.70
CA TYR A 87 -2.52 17.74 4.54
C TYR A 87 -2.06 17.87 3.08
N SER A 88 -2.94 17.62 2.11
CA SER A 88 -2.69 17.90 0.70
C SER A 88 -2.87 19.38 0.38
N THR A 89 -2.09 19.85 -0.61
CA THR A 89 -2.37 21.09 -1.28
C THR A 89 -2.71 20.83 -2.75
N LYS A 90 -3.22 21.84 -3.44
CA LYS A 90 -3.50 21.73 -4.88
C LYS A 90 -2.25 21.35 -5.69
N GLU A 91 -1.09 21.88 -5.29
CA GLU A 91 0.20 21.65 -5.94
C GLU A 91 0.86 20.35 -5.51
N ALA A 92 0.54 19.86 -4.30
CA ALA A 92 1.13 18.67 -3.69
C ALA A 92 0.06 17.74 -3.05
N PRO A 93 -0.77 17.09 -3.86
CA PRO A 93 -1.72 16.09 -3.36
C PRO A 93 -0.96 14.84 -2.90
N LEU A 94 -1.16 14.45 -1.64
CA LEU A 94 -0.47 13.28 -1.06
C LEU A 94 -0.95 11.94 -1.63
N THR A 95 -2.07 11.94 -2.36
CA THR A 95 -2.60 10.77 -3.09
C THR A 95 -1.90 10.51 -4.41
N ARG A 96 -1.03 11.42 -4.87
CA ARG A 96 -0.44 11.36 -6.22
C ARG A 96 0.32 10.06 -6.51
N CYS A 97 0.93 9.44 -5.51
CA CYS A 97 1.60 8.14 -5.69
C CYS A 97 0.62 7.04 -6.10
N PHE A 98 -0.60 7.01 -5.55
CA PHE A 98 -1.65 6.06 -5.92
C PHE A 98 -2.20 6.34 -7.31
N GLU A 99 -2.47 7.61 -7.64
CA GLU A 99 -2.89 8.04 -8.98
C GLU A 99 -1.83 7.66 -10.03
N THR A 100 -0.55 7.83 -9.71
CA THR A 100 0.56 7.46 -10.60
C THR A 100 0.62 5.95 -10.79
N ALA A 101 0.39 5.14 -9.75
CA ALA A 101 0.32 3.70 -9.84
C ALA A 101 -0.82 3.24 -10.77
N GLN A 102 -1.99 3.86 -10.65
CA GLN A 102 -3.13 3.61 -11.56
C GLN A 102 -2.79 3.99 -13.01
N TYR A 103 -2.27 5.19 -13.22
CA TYR A 103 -1.90 5.67 -14.55
C TYR A 103 -0.85 4.77 -15.23
N ARG A 104 0.10 4.26 -14.45
CA ARG A 104 1.12 3.31 -14.94
C ARG A 104 0.63 1.87 -15.04
N HIS A 105 -0.63 1.60 -14.66
CA HIS A 105 -1.20 0.25 -14.59
C HIS A 105 -0.34 -0.72 -13.78
N SER A 106 0.33 -0.22 -12.74
CA SER A 106 1.17 -1.00 -11.85
C SER A 106 1.07 -0.49 -10.43
N GLN A 107 0.63 -1.36 -9.52
CA GLN A 107 0.48 -1.06 -8.10
C GLN A 107 1.73 -1.40 -7.28
N VAL A 108 2.78 -1.93 -7.90
CA VAL A 108 4.00 -2.33 -7.17
C VAL A 108 5.18 -1.46 -7.55
N LEU A 109 5.78 -0.86 -6.54
CA LEU A 109 6.98 -0.03 -6.63
C LEU A 109 8.18 -0.77 -6.03
N ARG A 110 9.25 -0.93 -6.80
CA ARG A 110 10.57 -1.44 -6.37
C ARG A 110 11.58 -0.31 -6.34
N LEU A 111 12.15 -0.07 -5.16
CA LEU A 111 13.15 0.98 -4.99
C LEU A 111 14.54 0.52 -5.44
N SER A 112 15.32 1.43 -6.03
CA SER A 112 16.76 1.23 -6.23
C SER A 112 17.48 1.16 -4.87
N GLN A 113 18.65 0.53 -4.83
CA GLN A 113 19.44 0.43 -3.61
C GLN A 113 19.79 1.82 -3.01
N GLU A 114 20.05 2.80 -3.87
CA GLU A 114 20.33 4.17 -3.48
C GLU A 114 19.13 4.84 -2.76
N THR A 115 17.93 4.62 -3.25
CA THR A 115 16.70 5.18 -2.68
C THR A 115 16.21 4.38 -1.47
N LEU A 116 16.45 3.07 -1.47
CA LEU A 116 15.95 2.16 -0.44
C LEU A 116 16.59 2.42 0.94
N ALA A 117 17.90 2.71 0.98
CA ALA A 117 18.61 2.86 2.25
C ALA A 117 18.05 4.02 3.12
N PRO A 118 17.90 5.26 2.61
CA PRO A 118 17.31 6.35 3.39
C PRO A 118 15.83 6.10 3.70
N PHE A 119 15.11 5.45 2.78
CA PHE A 119 13.70 5.12 2.99
C PHE A 119 13.48 4.12 4.13
N LYS A 120 14.37 3.13 4.29
CA LYS A 120 14.37 2.21 5.44
C LYS A 120 14.52 2.93 6.77
N VAL A 121 15.45 3.91 6.84
CA VAL A 121 15.67 4.70 8.06
C VAL A 121 14.41 5.50 8.42
N LEU A 122 13.76 6.10 7.44
CA LEU A 122 12.54 6.85 7.66
C LEU A 122 11.40 5.94 8.14
N LEU A 123 11.23 4.79 7.49
CA LEU A 123 10.21 3.80 7.88
C LEU A 123 10.45 3.28 9.30
N GLN A 124 11.69 2.99 9.67
CA GLN A 124 12.05 2.56 11.02
C GLN A 124 11.75 3.63 12.07
N LYS A 125 12.03 4.91 11.77
CA LYS A 125 11.66 6.02 12.65
C LYS A 125 10.14 6.10 12.81
N LEU A 126 9.39 5.99 11.72
CA LEU A 126 7.93 6.00 11.76
C LEU A 126 7.40 4.83 12.61
N GLU A 127 7.89 3.61 12.38
CA GLU A 127 7.51 2.41 13.12
C GLU A 127 7.80 2.56 14.63
N THR A 128 9.00 2.98 14.98
CA THR A 128 9.39 3.21 16.38
C THR A 128 8.46 4.22 17.04
N ASN A 129 8.10 5.28 16.32
CA ASN A 129 7.31 6.36 16.85
C ASN A 129 5.78 6.15 16.76
N THR A 130 5.27 5.13 16.15
CA THR A 130 3.84 4.72 16.21
C THR A 130 3.54 3.74 17.34
N ASN A 131 4.55 3.09 17.92
CA ASN A 131 4.41 2.09 18.97
C ASN A 131 4.63 2.65 20.40
N PHE A 132 4.22 3.90 20.66
CA PHE A 132 4.55 4.63 21.91
C PHE A 132 3.97 4.08 23.22
N ARG A 133 4.68 4.46 24.29
CA ARG A 133 4.06 4.74 25.60
C ARG A 133 3.48 6.15 25.57
N ASN A 134 2.30 6.34 26.16
CA ASN A 134 1.56 7.62 26.16
C ASN A 134 2.28 8.80 26.88
N ASP A 135 3.49 8.58 27.39
CA ASP A 135 4.20 9.53 28.26
C ASP A 135 5.24 10.38 27.52
N ASP A 136 5.53 10.10 26.24
CA ASP A 136 6.53 10.84 25.47
C ASP A 136 5.96 12.18 24.98
N PHE A 137 6.73 13.26 25.20
CA PHE A 137 6.33 14.59 24.76
C PHE A 137 6.04 14.64 23.26
N ALA A 138 4.83 15.06 22.91
CA ALA A 138 4.37 15.26 21.52
C ALA A 138 4.49 14.02 20.60
N ALA A 139 4.53 12.82 21.16
CA ALA A 139 4.70 11.57 20.41
C ALA A 139 3.68 11.38 19.28
N PRO A 140 2.37 11.61 19.44
CA PRO A 140 1.40 11.52 18.34
C PRO A 140 1.67 12.54 17.24
N LEU A 141 2.16 13.73 17.59
CA LEU A 141 2.51 14.78 16.64
C LEU A 141 3.75 14.39 15.83
N LEU A 142 4.76 13.82 16.49
CA LEU A 142 5.97 13.31 15.81
C LEU A 142 5.64 12.16 14.86
N ALA A 143 4.82 11.20 15.28
CA ALA A 143 4.36 10.12 14.42
C ALA A 143 3.65 10.64 13.17
N LYS A 144 2.77 11.64 13.33
CA LYS A 144 2.09 12.31 12.21
C LYS A 144 3.07 13.01 11.26
N ALA A 145 4.05 13.75 11.80
CA ALA A 145 5.08 14.43 11.01
C ALA A 145 5.92 13.42 10.20
N LEU A 146 6.31 12.29 10.82
CA LEU A 146 7.05 11.21 10.15
C LEU A 146 6.21 10.51 9.07
N CYS A 147 4.91 10.33 9.30
CA CYS A 147 4.00 9.79 8.29
C CYS A 147 3.88 10.72 7.08
N LEU A 148 3.78 12.03 7.31
CA LEU A 148 3.76 13.03 6.24
C LEU A 148 5.10 13.06 5.48
N GLU A 149 6.24 13.03 6.16
CA GLU A 149 7.55 12.92 5.53
C GLU A 149 7.64 11.67 4.64
N PHE A 150 7.21 10.51 5.16
CA PHE A 150 7.15 9.26 4.41
C PHE A 150 6.32 9.39 3.12
N LEU A 151 5.13 9.99 3.21
CA LEU A 151 4.25 10.19 2.05
C LEU A 151 4.84 11.17 1.04
N ILE A 152 5.48 12.24 1.50
CA ILE A 152 6.15 13.21 0.63
C ILE A 152 7.28 12.53 -0.14
N GLU A 153 8.15 11.79 0.56
CA GLU A 153 9.25 11.08 -0.09
C GLU A 153 8.76 10.00 -1.06
N LEU A 154 7.71 9.24 -0.68
CA LEU A 154 7.10 8.27 -1.58
C LEU A 154 6.56 8.93 -2.85
N ASN A 155 5.88 10.07 -2.73
CA ASN A 155 5.40 10.83 -3.89
C ASN A 155 6.56 11.33 -4.77
N ARG A 156 7.63 11.86 -4.19
CA ARG A 156 8.83 12.28 -4.93
C ARG A 156 9.44 11.12 -5.73
N ILE A 157 9.54 9.94 -5.12
CA ILE A 157 10.06 8.73 -5.75
C ILE A 157 9.15 8.31 -6.92
N THR A 158 7.84 8.23 -6.70
CA THR A 158 6.88 7.76 -7.72
C THR A 158 6.75 8.71 -8.90
N LEU A 159 6.96 9.99 -8.70
CA LEU A 159 6.94 11.02 -9.74
C LEU A 159 8.26 11.10 -10.52
N SER A 160 9.33 10.49 -10.02
CA SER A 160 10.61 10.44 -10.74
C SER A 160 10.47 9.69 -12.07
N PRO A 161 11.14 10.14 -13.14
CA PRO A 161 11.24 9.37 -14.39
C PRO A 161 11.84 7.97 -14.21
N LYS A 162 12.63 7.77 -13.14
CA LYS A 162 13.27 6.51 -12.77
C LYS A 162 12.47 5.70 -11.75
N ALA A 163 11.20 6.04 -11.52
CA ALA A 163 10.35 5.28 -10.60
C ALA A 163 10.26 3.81 -11.03
N GLY A 164 10.63 2.92 -10.14
CA GLY A 164 10.74 1.47 -10.40
C GLY A 164 9.39 0.75 -10.28
N PHE A 165 8.34 1.24 -10.94
CA PHE A 165 7.08 0.48 -11.04
C PHE A 165 7.30 -0.81 -11.82
N LEU A 166 6.82 -1.93 -11.29
CA LEU A 166 6.93 -3.23 -11.96
C LEU A 166 6.02 -3.25 -13.18
N THR A 167 6.61 -3.49 -14.34
CA THR A 167 5.88 -3.68 -15.61
C THR A 167 5.47 -5.13 -15.84
N GLU A 168 6.18 -6.08 -15.21
CA GLU A 168 5.89 -7.49 -15.29
C GLU A 168 4.77 -7.86 -14.34
N SER A 169 3.57 -7.94 -14.85
CA SER A 169 2.41 -8.50 -14.15
C SER A 169 1.69 -9.48 -15.08
N THR A 170 1.24 -10.59 -14.52
CA THR A 170 0.31 -11.47 -15.26
C THR A 170 -1.11 -10.95 -15.01
N LEU A 171 -1.81 -10.64 -16.10
CA LEU A 171 -3.20 -10.22 -16.03
C LEU A 171 -4.11 -11.45 -16.15
N ASP A 172 -4.93 -11.70 -15.14
CA ASP A 172 -6.04 -12.65 -15.28
C ASP A 172 -7.23 -11.92 -15.93
N TYR A 173 -7.34 -12.06 -17.25
CA TYR A 173 -8.40 -11.42 -18.05
C TYR A 173 -9.81 -11.79 -17.59
N ARG A 174 -10.00 -12.95 -16.95
CA ARG A 174 -11.31 -13.38 -16.43
C ARG A 174 -11.69 -12.55 -15.22
N ILE A 175 -10.76 -12.35 -14.29
CA ILE A 175 -10.98 -11.53 -13.08
C ILE A 175 -11.12 -10.06 -13.46
N SER A 176 -10.25 -9.55 -14.33
CA SER A 176 -10.31 -8.15 -14.79
C SER A 176 -11.61 -7.84 -15.54
N GLY A 177 -12.08 -8.75 -16.40
CA GLY A 177 -13.35 -8.61 -17.10
C GLY A 177 -14.55 -8.61 -16.14
N LEU A 178 -14.54 -9.50 -15.15
CA LEU A 178 -15.58 -9.57 -14.13
C LEU A 178 -15.62 -8.30 -13.27
N LEU A 179 -14.46 -7.83 -12.82
CA LEU A 179 -14.36 -6.61 -12.02
C LEU A 179 -14.79 -5.36 -12.81
N ALA A 180 -14.40 -5.26 -14.09
CA ALA A 180 -14.83 -4.19 -14.96
C ALA A 180 -16.38 -4.22 -15.16
N TYR A 181 -16.94 -5.41 -15.36
CA TYR A 181 -18.39 -5.60 -15.46
C TYR A 181 -19.11 -5.18 -14.17
N ILE A 182 -18.65 -5.67 -13.02
CA ILE A 182 -19.22 -5.31 -11.71
C ILE A 182 -19.14 -3.79 -11.52
N ASN A 183 -17.99 -3.17 -11.73
CA ASN A 183 -17.82 -1.73 -11.54
C ASN A 183 -18.68 -0.88 -12.48
N SER A 184 -18.96 -1.35 -13.69
CA SER A 184 -19.84 -0.63 -14.64
C SER A 184 -21.33 -0.81 -14.36
N HIS A 185 -21.73 -1.81 -13.53
CA HIS A 185 -23.11 -2.16 -13.24
C HIS A 185 -23.47 -2.06 -11.75
N LEU A 186 -22.60 -1.41 -10.93
CA LEU A 186 -22.83 -1.27 -9.49
C LEU A 186 -24.13 -0.50 -9.13
N GLU A 187 -24.64 0.32 -10.05
CA GLU A 187 -25.85 1.12 -9.86
C GLU A 187 -27.11 0.43 -10.43
N GLU A 188 -26.95 -0.70 -11.11
CA GLU A 188 -28.09 -1.44 -11.67
C GLU A 188 -28.61 -2.46 -10.65
N PRO A 189 -29.95 -2.62 -10.52
CA PRO A 189 -30.50 -3.68 -9.68
C PRO A 189 -30.10 -5.04 -10.26
N MET A 190 -29.36 -5.83 -9.48
CA MET A 190 -29.05 -7.22 -9.85
C MET A 190 -30.30 -8.06 -9.67
N ASP A 191 -30.88 -8.51 -10.77
CA ASP A 191 -31.89 -9.58 -10.76
C ASP A 191 -31.21 -10.90 -10.38
N VAL A 192 -31.61 -11.48 -9.26
CA VAL A 192 -31.15 -12.79 -8.76
C VAL A 192 -32.15 -13.83 -9.18
#